data_7e88131b2d2361f2fe5b5b952b208870
#
_entry.id   7e88131b2d2361f2fe5b5b952b208870
#
_cell.length_a   1.000
_cell.length_b   1.000
_cell.length_c   1.000
_cell.angle_alpha   90.00
_cell.angle_beta   90.00
_cell.angle_gamma   90.00
#
_symmetry.space_group_name_H-M   'P 1'
#
loop_
_entity.id
_entity.type
_entity.pdbx_description
1 polymer ?
#
loop_
_entity_poly.entity_id
_entity_poly.type
_entity_poly.pdbx_seq_one_letter_code
_entity_poly.pdbx_strand_id
1 'polypeptide(L)'
;MSDAGYASGTFTSPTDGLRLATYTWDAAGDRPQGIVQIAHGLGEHSGRYARVAYALNDAGYVVSGLDHRGHGSSITDVPGDFGAAGWDGLVSDLVAYGAALKEQYPDLPLFLIAHSMGSFAAQSALLDHSDLYDGVVLSGTTAVDALAASLAEAPADGPAGLEAFNAGFEHRTGYEWLSRDEAEVDAYVADPLCGFDTPPETMGALFTHAGRISDPTELHRIRPDLPVLIVCGDADPLAGGGQLVHLVGSRYREAGLSDVDVRLHPGARHEVFNETNRDEVIAEVVDWVSAHTPD
;
A
#
# COMPACT_ATOMS: atom_id res chain seq x y z
N MET A 1 -17.78 -5.30 19.23
CA MET A 1 -17.28 -5.50 17.86
C MET A 1 -18.38 -5.03 16.92
N SER A 2 -18.06 -4.22 15.94
CA SER A 2 -19.00 -3.88 14.86
C SER A 2 -19.33 -5.15 14.07
N ASP A 3 -20.49 -5.19 13.37
CA ASP A 3 -20.81 -6.31 12.43
C ASP A 3 -19.73 -6.52 11.34
N ALA A 4 -18.79 -5.59 11.20
CA ALA A 4 -17.71 -5.59 10.23
C ALA A 4 -16.44 -6.35 10.67
N GLY A 5 -16.43 -6.97 11.86
CA GLY A 5 -15.31 -7.81 12.33
C GLY A 5 -14.02 -7.07 12.72
N TYR A 6 -14.04 -5.73 12.80
CA TYR A 6 -12.92 -4.89 13.26
C TYR A 6 -13.35 -3.90 14.34
N ALA A 7 -12.38 -3.43 15.12
CA ALA A 7 -12.56 -2.28 16.00
C ALA A 7 -12.18 -1.01 15.23
N SER A 8 -13.01 0.03 15.29
CA SER A 8 -12.72 1.34 14.73
C SER A 8 -12.22 2.30 15.81
N GLY A 9 -11.28 3.15 15.43
CA GLY A 9 -10.68 4.16 16.29
C GLY A 9 -10.31 5.43 15.54
N THR A 10 -9.49 6.25 16.16
CA THR A 10 -8.97 7.47 15.56
C THR A 10 -7.52 7.70 15.98
N PHE A 11 -6.67 8.00 15.02
CA PHE A 11 -5.30 8.48 15.22
C PHE A 11 -5.25 9.97 14.92
N THR A 12 -4.51 10.74 15.72
CA THR A 12 -4.32 12.17 15.46
C THR A 12 -2.95 12.38 14.83
N SER A 13 -2.92 12.94 13.62
CA SER A 13 -1.68 13.29 12.93
C SER A 13 -0.83 14.21 13.78
N PRO A 14 0.44 13.89 14.01
CA PRO A 14 1.36 14.79 14.72
C PRO A 14 1.74 16.02 13.88
N THR A 15 1.52 15.99 12.57
CA THR A 15 1.90 17.05 11.64
C THR A 15 0.99 18.27 11.76
N ASP A 16 -0.32 18.06 11.80
CA ASP A 16 -1.33 19.12 11.69
C ASP A 16 -2.57 18.91 12.57
N GLY A 17 -2.59 17.84 13.37
CA GLY A 17 -3.71 17.51 14.23
C GLY A 17 -4.92 16.89 13.50
N LEU A 18 -4.79 16.54 12.23
CA LEU A 18 -5.84 15.87 11.46
C LEU A 18 -6.22 14.54 12.13
N ARG A 19 -7.53 14.28 12.23
CA ARG A 19 -8.03 13.02 12.77
C ARG A 19 -8.19 12.01 11.65
N LEU A 20 -7.47 10.89 11.77
CA LEU A 20 -7.45 9.80 10.80
C LEU A 20 -8.20 8.60 11.39
N ALA A 21 -9.10 8.02 10.64
CA ALA A 21 -9.83 6.82 11.04
C ALA A 21 -8.89 5.60 11.05
N THR A 22 -9.07 4.74 12.05
CA THR A 22 -8.27 3.50 12.18
C THR A 22 -9.16 2.28 12.29
N TYR A 23 -8.62 1.16 11.85
CA TYR A 23 -9.25 -0.16 11.87
C TYR A 23 -8.28 -1.14 12.53
N THR A 24 -8.79 -1.97 13.42
CA THR A 24 -7.98 -3.02 14.06
C THR A 24 -8.74 -4.33 14.03
N TRP A 25 -8.10 -5.35 13.49
CA TRP A 25 -8.52 -6.74 13.50
C TRP A 25 -7.65 -7.50 14.49
N ASP A 26 -8.26 -8.07 15.50
CA ASP A 26 -7.54 -8.74 16.57
C ASP A 26 -7.06 -10.13 16.13
N ALA A 27 -5.88 -10.53 16.58
CA ALA A 27 -5.31 -11.84 16.31
C ALA A 27 -6.20 -12.97 16.89
N ALA A 28 -6.18 -14.12 16.25
CA ALA A 28 -6.73 -15.32 16.84
C ALA A 28 -5.87 -15.78 18.04
N GLY A 29 -6.49 -15.95 19.20
CA GLY A 29 -5.84 -16.40 20.45
C GLY A 29 -5.35 -15.27 21.36
N ASP A 30 -4.78 -15.68 22.51
CA ASP A 30 -4.46 -14.76 23.63
C ASP A 30 -3.08 -14.08 23.52
N ARG A 31 -2.24 -14.52 22.57
CA ARG A 31 -0.86 -14.01 22.39
C ARG A 31 -0.57 -13.81 20.93
N PRO A 32 -0.64 -12.58 20.43
CA PRO A 32 -0.25 -12.29 19.05
C PRO A 32 1.25 -12.51 18.85
N GLN A 33 1.61 -12.94 17.63
CA GLN A 33 3.00 -13.19 17.21
C GLN A 33 3.65 -11.92 16.65
N GLY A 34 2.85 -10.97 16.19
CA GLY A 34 3.29 -9.71 15.61
C GLY A 34 2.13 -8.80 15.25
N ILE A 35 2.48 -7.66 14.68
CA ILE A 35 1.53 -6.67 14.20
C ILE A 35 1.78 -6.46 12.72
N VAL A 36 0.71 -6.30 11.94
CA VAL A 36 0.78 -5.91 10.53
C VAL A 36 0.05 -4.59 10.35
N GLN A 37 0.79 -3.56 9.95
CA GLN A 37 0.22 -2.28 9.54
C GLN A 37 -0.18 -2.33 8.07
N ILE A 38 -1.39 -1.86 7.74
CA ILE A 38 -1.88 -1.72 6.36
C ILE A 38 -1.77 -0.26 5.92
N ALA A 39 -1.23 -0.05 4.72
CA ALA A 39 -1.23 1.23 4.00
C ALA A 39 -1.92 1.04 2.64
N HIS A 40 -3.13 1.55 2.51
CA HIS A 40 -3.98 1.39 1.33
C HIS A 40 -3.58 2.29 0.15
N GLY A 41 -4.18 2.06 -1.02
CA GLY A 41 -3.94 2.80 -2.26
C GLY A 41 -4.74 4.11 -2.40
N LEU A 42 -4.57 4.78 -3.53
CA LEU A 42 -5.34 5.97 -3.89
C LEU A 42 -6.78 5.57 -4.27
N GLY A 43 -7.75 6.36 -3.81
CA GLY A 43 -9.16 6.15 -4.14
C GLY A 43 -9.76 4.89 -3.53
N GLU A 44 -9.26 4.48 -2.36
CA GLU A 44 -9.78 3.35 -1.58
C GLU A 44 -9.64 3.61 -0.07
N HIS A 45 -9.83 2.60 0.77
CA HIS A 45 -9.73 2.71 2.23
C HIS A 45 -9.32 1.38 2.89
N SER A 46 -8.84 1.44 4.14
CA SER A 46 -8.34 0.30 4.90
C SER A 46 -9.35 -0.84 5.09
N GLY A 47 -10.64 -0.53 5.13
CA GLY A 47 -11.70 -1.55 5.30
C GLY A 47 -11.73 -2.62 4.21
N ARG A 48 -11.20 -2.34 3.01
CA ARG A 48 -11.11 -3.29 1.89
C ARG A 48 -10.10 -4.42 2.13
N TYR A 49 -9.23 -4.28 3.13
CA TYR A 49 -8.21 -5.28 3.47
C TYR A 49 -8.67 -6.32 4.49
N ALA A 50 -9.97 -6.38 4.80
CA ALA A 50 -10.53 -7.32 5.79
C ALA A 50 -10.15 -8.78 5.48
N ARG A 51 -10.14 -9.19 4.21
CA ARG A 51 -9.76 -10.56 3.78
C ARG A 51 -8.30 -10.87 4.13
N VAL A 52 -7.40 -9.96 3.83
CA VAL A 52 -5.97 -10.06 4.19
C VAL A 52 -5.81 -10.07 5.71
N ALA A 53 -6.54 -9.18 6.40
CA ALA A 53 -6.52 -9.08 7.84
C ALA A 53 -6.99 -10.39 8.52
N TYR A 54 -8.07 -10.99 8.06
CA TYR A 54 -8.54 -12.27 8.61
C TYR A 54 -7.54 -13.40 8.44
N ALA A 55 -6.90 -13.51 7.26
CA ALA A 55 -5.89 -14.53 7.03
C ALA A 55 -4.67 -14.34 7.97
N LEU A 56 -4.24 -13.10 8.19
CA LEU A 56 -3.18 -12.78 9.15
C LEU A 56 -3.62 -12.99 10.61
N ASN A 57 -4.88 -12.68 10.96
CA ASN A 57 -5.41 -12.95 12.29
C ASN A 57 -5.43 -14.46 12.59
N ASP A 58 -5.83 -15.29 11.62
CA ASP A 58 -5.80 -16.75 11.74
C ASP A 58 -4.37 -17.28 11.95
N ALA A 59 -3.38 -16.59 11.38
CA ALA A 59 -1.96 -16.85 11.59
C ALA A 59 -1.40 -16.22 12.89
N GLY A 60 -2.22 -15.53 13.69
CA GLY A 60 -1.83 -14.99 14.99
C GLY A 60 -1.31 -13.55 15.00
N TYR A 61 -1.54 -12.77 13.96
CA TYR A 61 -1.14 -11.35 13.90
C TYR A 61 -2.29 -10.41 14.23
N VAL A 62 -2.01 -9.34 14.95
CA VAL A 62 -2.89 -8.16 15.00
C VAL A 62 -2.70 -7.39 13.71
N VAL A 63 -3.79 -7.05 13.04
CA VAL A 63 -3.73 -6.22 11.83
C VAL A 63 -4.35 -4.87 12.12
N SER A 64 -3.67 -3.79 11.73
CA SER A 64 -4.20 -2.45 11.92
C SER A 64 -3.86 -1.56 10.72
N GLY A 65 -4.83 -0.75 10.31
CA GLY A 65 -4.66 0.21 9.23
C GLY A 65 -5.30 1.55 9.57
N LEU A 66 -4.80 2.62 8.98
CA LEU A 66 -5.48 3.91 9.00
C LEU A 66 -5.97 4.25 7.59
N ASP A 67 -7.08 4.95 7.50
CA ASP A 67 -7.42 5.64 6.27
C ASP A 67 -6.51 6.85 6.12
N HIS A 68 -5.77 6.89 5.02
CA HIS A 68 -4.89 8.02 4.71
C HIS A 68 -5.68 9.33 4.66
N ARG A 69 -5.01 10.46 4.87
CA ARG A 69 -5.63 11.80 4.72
C ARG A 69 -6.33 11.92 3.37
N GLY A 70 -7.55 12.45 3.37
CA GLY A 70 -8.40 12.56 2.18
C GLY A 70 -9.05 11.26 1.72
N HIS A 71 -8.93 10.15 2.49
CA HIS A 71 -9.47 8.84 2.09
C HIS A 71 -10.40 8.25 3.16
N GLY A 72 -11.32 7.40 2.70
CA GLY A 72 -12.22 6.64 3.56
C GLY A 72 -12.93 7.51 4.59
N SER A 73 -12.90 7.09 5.83
CA SER A 73 -13.47 7.85 6.96
C SER A 73 -12.58 9.01 7.47
N SER A 74 -11.40 9.21 6.86
CA SER A 74 -10.53 10.36 7.09
C SER A 74 -10.77 11.53 6.11
N ILE A 75 -11.73 11.39 5.18
CA ILE A 75 -12.17 12.50 4.31
C ILE A 75 -12.76 13.60 5.19
N THR A 76 -12.29 14.84 4.98
CA THR A 76 -12.86 16.03 5.65
C THR A 76 -13.84 16.76 4.74
N ASP A 77 -13.36 17.38 3.68
CA ASP A 77 -14.19 18.17 2.76
C ASP A 77 -14.18 17.61 1.34
N VAL A 78 -13.00 17.36 0.79
CA VAL A 78 -12.80 16.90 -0.60
C VAL A 78 -12.12 15.54 -0.59
N PRO A 79 -12.73 14.51 -1.21
CA PRO A 79 -12.07 13.22 -1.38
C PRO A 79 -10.73 13.35 -2.11
N GLY A 80 -9.72 12.64 -1.63
CA GLY A 80 -8.39 12.66 -2.20
C GLY A 80 -7.53 13.88 -1.85
N ASP A 81 -8.04 14.88 -1.13
CA ASP A 81 -7.25 16.04 -0.71
C ASP A 81 -6.36 15.67 0.50
N PHE A 82 -5.04 15.79 0.31
CA PHE A 82 -4.07 15.56 1.39
C PHE A 82 -3.93 16.75 2.35
N GLY A 83 -4.65 17.86 2.10
CA GLY A 83 -4.57 19.09 2.87
C GLY A 83 -3.21 19.80 2.75
N ALA A 84 -3.00 20.80 3.59
CA ALA A 84 -1.79 21.64 3.54
C ALA A 84 -0.48 20.87 3.80
N ALA A 85 -0.54 19.76 4.53
CA ALA A 85 0.64 18.92 4.80
C ALA A 85 1.04 18.05 3.59
N GLY A 86 0.15 17.87 2.61
CA GLY A 86 0.43 17.22 1.35
C GLY A 86 0.96 15.79 1.49
N TRP A 87 1.82 15.40 0.55
CA TRP A 87 2.46 14.08 0.51
C TRP A 87 3.34 13.82 1.75
N ASP A 88 4.11 14.82 2.18
CA ASP A 88 4.97 14.68 3.38
C ASP A 88 4.14 14.38 4.63
N GLY A 89 2.94 14.99 4.73
CA GLY A 89 2.00 14.70 5.79
C GLY A 89 1.49 13.26 5.75
N LEU A 90 1.19 12.72 4.57
CA LEU A 90 0.77 11.33 4.41
C LEU A 90 1.88 10.35 4.82
N VAL A 91 3.11 10.58 4.40
CA VAL A 91 4.28 9.76 4.79
C VAL A 91 4.53 9.86 6.29
N SER A 92 4.45 11.07 6.87
CA SER A 92 4.58 11.29 8.31
C SER A 92 3.51 10.56 9.12
N ASP A 93 2.25 10.56 8.65
CA ASP A 93 1.15 9.85 9.29
C ASP A 93 1.37 8.34 9.28
N LEU A 94 1.84 7.78 8.15
CA LEU A 94 2.16 6.36 8.03
C LEU A 94 3.20 5.95 9.08
N VAL A 95 4.30 6.68 9.18
CA VAL A 95 5.39 6.43 10.12
C VAL A 95 4.93 6.60 11.56
N ALA A 96 4.25 7.71 11.85
CA ALA A 96 3.78 8.01 13.21
C ALA A 96 2.75 6.99 13.71
N TYR A 97 1.90 6.47 12.82
CA TYR A 97 0.97 5.42 13.18
C TYR A 97 1.68 4.09 13.46
N GLY A 98 2.67 3.72 12.64
CA GLY A 98 3.52 2.54 12.91
C GLY A 98 4.25 2.66 14.25
N ALA A 99 4.80 3.84 14.58
CA ALA A 99 5.41 4.08 15.87
C ALA A 99 4.42 3.94 17.03
N ALA A 100 3.18 4.43 16.87
CA ALA A 100 2.13 4.28 17.88
C ALA A 100 1.73 2.81 18.07
N LEU A 101 1.72 2.00 17.01
CA LEU A 101 1.49 0.57 17.10
C LEU A 101 2.63 -0.12 17.88
N LYS A 102 3.89 0.23 17.63
CA LYS A 102 5.04 -0.29 18.39
C LYS A 102 5.00 0.14 19.85
N GLU A 103 4.51 1.35 20.16
CA GLU A 103 4.30 1.83 21.54
C GLU A 103 3.20 1.03 22.27
N GLN A 104 2.12 0.68 21.55
CA GLN A 104 1.03 -0.13 22.06
C GLN A 104 1.44 -1.59 22.29
N TYR A 105 2.33 -2.13 21.45
CA TYR A 105 2.81 -3.51 21.46
C TYR A 105 4.34 -3.59 21.40
N PRO A 106 5.04 -3.16 22.45
CA PRO A 106 6.50 -2.92 22.41
C PRO A 106 7.34 -4.17 22.11
N ASP A 107 6.85 -5.34 22.48
CA ASP A 107 7.56 -6.61 22.37
C ASP A 107 7.27 -7.37 21.07
N LEU A 108 6.35 -6.86 20.24
CA LEU A 108 5.95 -7.53 19.00
C LEU A 108 6.65 -6.95 17.78
N PRO A 109 7.07 -7.78 16.81
CA PRO A 109 7.54 -7.31 15.52
C PRO A 109 6.43 -6.58 14.76
N LEU A 110 6.80 -5.54 14.00
CA LEU A 110 5.90 -4.77 13.16
C LEU A 110 6.23 -4.98 11.69
N PHE A 111 5.27 -5.51 10.94
CA PHE A 111 5.32 -5.61 9.50
C PHE A 111 4.47 -4.51 8.85
N LEU A 112 4.84 -4.11 7.63
CA LEU A 112 4.06 -3.19 6.81
C LEU A 112 3.60 -3.89 5.53
N ILE A 113 2.30 -3.89 5.25
CA ILE A 113 1.74 -4.24 3.94
C ILE A 113 1.20 -2.96 3.31
N ALA A 114 1.82 -2.56 2.21
CA ALA A 114 1.53 -1.30 1.54
C ALA A 114 1.16 -1.52 0.07
N HIS A 115 0.02 -0.97 -0.36
CA HIS A 115 -0.51 -1.14 -1.70
C HIS A 115 -0.51 0.17 -2.49
N SER A 116 -0.11 0.12 -3.77
CA SER A 116 -0.22 1.24 -4.71
C SER A 116 0.35 2.55 -4.12
N MET A 117 -0.44 3.61 -4.01
CA MET A 117 -0.06 4.87 -3.34
C MET A 117 0.57 4.62 -1.96
N GLY A 118 -0.01 3.73 -1.15
CA GLY A 118 0.56 3.33 0.13
C GLY A 118 1.95 2.73 0.00
N SER A 119 2.24 1.99 -1.09
CA SER A 119 3.56 1.45 -1.37
C SER A 119 4.57 2.54 -1.76
N PHE A 120 4.13 3.62 -2.44
CA PHE A 120 5.00 4.76 -2.73
C PHE A 120 5.34 5.55 -1.45
N ALA A 121 4.34 5.69 -0.55
CA ALA A 121 4.57 6.26 0.77
C ALA A 121 5.52 5.40 1.61
N ALA A 122 5.38 4.07 1.55
CA ALA A 122 6.29 3.13 2.20
C ALA A 122 7.72 3.26 1.67
N GLN A 123 7.91 3.28 0.32
CA GLN A 123 9.23 3.52 -0.27
C GLN A 123 9.87 4.82 0.26
N SER A 124 9.08 5.90 0.39
CA SER A 124 9.54 7.17 0.94
C SER A 124 9.89 7.07 2.43
N ALA A 125 9.04 6.41 3.23
CA ALA A 125 9.23 6.23 4.66
C ALA A 125 10.48 5.41 4.97
N LEU A 126 10.76 4.36 4.20
CA LEU A 126 11.90 3.47 4.42
C LEU A 126 13.25 4.16 4.32
N LEU A 127 13.37 5.26 3.57
CA LEU A 127 14.62 6.02 3.46
C LEU A 127 15.09 6.59 4.81
N ASP A 128 14.15 6.92 5.70
CA ASP A 128 14.45 7.58 6.99
C ASP A 128 14.04 6.74 8.20
N HIS A 129 13.17 5.72 8.02
CA HIS A 129 12.52 4.98 9.10
C HIS A 129 12.48 3.46 8.86
N SER A 130 13.47 2.91 8.16
CA SER A 130 13.54 1.48 7.87
C SER A 130 13.70 0.60 9.10
N ASP A 131 14.20 1.16 10.21
CA ASP A 131 14.34 0.51 11.51
C ASP A 131 13.01 0.32 12.27
N LEU A 132 11.94 0.99 11.83
CA LEU A 132 10.61 0.86 12.41
C LEU A 132 9.98 -0.51 12.14
N TYR A 133 10.28 -1.10 10.98
CA TYR A 133 9.62 -2.30 10.48
C TYR A 133 10.55 -3.52 10.51
N ASP A 134 10.01 -4.67 10.90
CA ASP A 134 10.72 -5.95 10.88
C ASP A 134 10.63 -6.64 9.52
N GLY A 135 9.70 -6.22 8.65
CA GLY A 135 9.59 -6.62 7.25
C GLY A 135 8.54 -5.79 6.52
N VAL A 136 8.67 -5.69 5.20
CA VAL A 136 7.80 -4.86 4.36
C VAL A 136 7.31 -5.61 3.13
N VAL A 137 6.02 -5.55 2.88
CA VAL A 137 5.37 -6.06 1.65
C VAL A 137 4.90 -4.87 0.83
N LEU A 138 5.39 -4.75 -0.39
CA LEU A 138 4.96 -3.76 -1.38
C LEU A 138 4.09 -4.44 -2.44
N SER A 139 2.81 -4.09 -2.47
CA SER A 139 1.82 -4.66 -3.40
C SER A 139 1.41 -3.60 -4.44
N GLY A 140 1.23 -4.00 -5.70
CA GLY A 140 0.86 -3.07 -6.78
C GLY A 140 1.81 -1.87 -6.88
N THR A 141 3.09 -2.11 -6.60
CA THR A 141 4.14 -1.09 -6.55
C THR A 141 4.85 -0.91 -7.90
N THR A 142 5.62 0.17 -8.02
CA THR A 142 6.36 0.49 -9.25
C THR A 142 7.60 1.33 -8.96
N ALA A 143 8.50 1.42 -9.93
CA ALA A 143 9.53 2.45 -9.98
C ALA A 143 8.88 3.79 -10.39
N VAL A 144 8.55 4.61 -9.38
CA VAL A 144 7.69 5.80 -9.52
C VAL A 144 8.26 6.84 -10.48
N ASP A 145 9.58 7.01 -10.52
CA ASP A 145 10.28 7.89 -11.46
C ASP A 145 10.16 7.42 -12.92
N ALA A 146 10.28 6.11 -13.14
CA ALA A 146 10.15 5.53 -14.47
C ALA A 146 8.68 5.52 -14.93
N LEU A 147 7.72 5.29 -14.01
CA LEU A 147 6.30 5.45 -14.29
C LEU A 147 5.98 6.91 -14.65
N ALA A 148 6.47 7.89 -13.90
CA ALA A 148 6.28 9.30 -14.17
C ALA A 148 6.81 9.67 -15.56
N ALA A 149 7.99 9.17 -15.94
CA ALA A 149 8.56 9.38 -17.27
C ALA A 149 7.67 8.79 -18.38
N SER A 150 7.14 7.59 -18.18
CA SER A 150 6.23 6.94 -19.13
C SER A 150 4.92 7.72 -19.29
N LEU A 151 4.34 8.20 -18.19
CA LEU A 151 3.11 9.00 -18.21
C LEU A 151 3.33 10.37 -18.89
N ALA A 152 4.51 10.96 -18.77
CA ALA A 152 4.85 12.22 -19.43
C ALA A 152 4.94 12.10 -20.97
N GLU A 153 5.14 10.89 -21.50
CA GLU A 153 5.13 10.60 -22.93
C GLU A 153 3.73 10.30 -23.48
N ALA A 154 2.73 10.11 -22.60
CA ALA A 154 1.36 9.84 -23.01
C ALA A 154 0.71 11.06 -23.68
N PRO A 155 -0.26 10.86 -24.61
CA PRO A 155 -0.98 11.95 -25.23
C PRO A 155 -1.71 12.83 -24.23
N ALA A 156 -1.60 14.15 -24.33
CA ALA A 156 -2.17 15.10 -23.40
C ALA A 156 -3.73 15.15 -23.40
N ASP A 157 -4.35 14.57 -24.43
CA ASP A 157 -5.80 14.47 -24.60
C ASP A 157 -6.39 13.10 -24.17
N GLY A 158 -5.56 12.26 -23.54
CA GLY A 158 -5.97 10.98 -22.99
C GLY A 158 -6.83 11.11 -21.71
N PRO A 159 -7.43 9.98 -21.24
CA PRO A 159 -8.14 9.95 -19.97
C PRO A 159 -7.21 10.36 -18.82
N ALA A 160 -7.78 11.02 -17.81
CA ALA A 160 -7.05 11.51 -16.65
C ALA A 160 -7.44 10.73 -15.37
N GLY A 161 -6.64 10.88 -14.31
CA GLY A 161 -6.90 10.21 -13.05
C GLY A 161 -6.72 8.69 -13.12
N LEU A 162 -7.44 7.98 -12.25
CA LEU A 162 -7.33 6.50 -12.15
C LEU A 162 -7.85 5.78 -13.39
N GLU A 163 -8.82 6.35 -14.10
CA GLU A 163 -9.35 5.76 -15.34
C GLU A 163 -8.31 5.69 -16.47
N ALA A 164 -7.26 6.51 -16.43
CA ALA A 164 -6.18 6.47 -17.41
C ALA A 164 -5.51 5.09 -17.46
N PHE A 165 -5.45 4.38 -16.36
CA PHE A 165 -4.87 3.04 -16.27
C PHE A 165 -5.72 1.97 -16.92
N ASN A 166 -6.99 2.27 -17.25
CA ASN A 166 -7.90 1.32 -17.91
C ASN A 166 -7.74 1.25 -19.43
N ALA A 167 -6.89 2.07 -20.05
CA ALA A 167 -6.78 2.20 -21.51
C ALA A 167 -6.45 0.88 -22.25
N GLY A 168 -5.84 -0.09 -21.58
CA GLY A 168 -5.49 -1.40 -22.15
C GLY A 168 -6.53 -2.50 -21.92
N PHE A 169 -7.65 -2.20 -21.26
CA PHE A 169 -8.65 -3.18 -20.84
C PHE A 169 -10.01 -2.94 -21.50
N GLU A 170 -10.87 -3.96 -21.45
CA GLU A 170 -12.26 -3.82 -21.86
C GLU A 170 -12.96 -2.78 -20.97
N HIS A 171 -13.67 -1.84 -21.58
CA HIS A 171 -14.27 -0.72 -20.86
C HIS A 171 -15.72 -1.04 -20.47
N ARG A 172 -15.92 -1.69 -19.33
CA ARG A 172 -17.21 -1.97 -18.69
C ARG A 172 -17.55 -0.93 -17.63
N THR A 173 -16.58 -0.66 -16.74
CA THR A 173 -16.73 0.27 -15.61
C THR A 173 -15.70 1.40 -15.62
N GLY A 174 -14.55 1.23 -16.29
CA GLY A 174 -13.38 2.10 -16.23
C GLY A 174 -12.36 1.70 -15.16
N TYR A 175 -12.62 0.62 -14.41
CA TYR A 175 -11.77 0.12 -13.34
C TYR A 175 -11.35 -1.35 -13.53
N GLU A 176 -11.48 -1.89 -14.73
CA GLU A 176 -11.07 -3.27 -15.04
C GLU A 176 -9.58 -3.50 -14.79
N TRP A 177 -8.77 -2.46 -14.85
CA TRP A 177 -7.33 -2.53 -14.54
C TRP A 177 -7.03 -2.97 -13.09
N LEU A 178 -8.00 -2.89 -12.17
CA LEU A 178 -7.82 -3.28 -10.78
C LEU A 178 -7.76 -4.80 -10.61
N SER A 179 -8.68 -5.55 -11.24
CA SER A 179 -8.77 -7.00 -11.06
C SER A 179 -9.44 -7.68 -12.26
N ARG A 180 -9.13 -8.97 -12.47
CA ARG A 180 -9.87 -9.87 -13.36
C ARG A 180 -11.20 -10.33 -12.75
N ASP A 181 -11.35 -10.24 -11.43
CA ASP A 181 -12.60 -10.58 -10.77
C ASP A 181 -13.60 -9.42 -10.89
N GLU A 182 -14.56 -9.59 -11.79
CA GLU A 182 -15.60 -8.57 -12.06
C GLU A 182 -16.40 -8.20 -10.81
N ALA A 183 -16.60 -9.14 -9.88
CA ALA A 183 -17.34 -8.87 -8.66
C ALA A 183 -16.57 -7.93 -7.71
N GLU A 184 -15.23 -8.04 -7.67
CA GLU A 184 -14.38 -7.12 -6.89
C GLU A 184 -14.34 -5.73 -7.54
N VAL A 185 -14.30 -5.65 -8.88
CA VAL A 185 -14.41 -4.38 -9.60
C VAL A 185 -15.77 -3.72 -9.36
N ASP A 186 -16.86 -4.49 -9.42
CA ASP A 186 -18.21 -3.99 -9.14
C ASP A 186 -18.37 -3.51 -7.70
N ALA A 187 -17.77 -4.22 -6.75
CA ALA A 187 -17.76 -3.81 -5.35
C ALA A 187 -16.99 -2.49 -5.14
N TYR A 188 -15.84 -2.32 -5.83
CA TYR A 188 -15.09 -1.07 -5.81
C TYR A 188 -15.89 0.10 -6.35
N VAL A 189 -16.56 -0.08 -7.50
CA VAL A 189 -17.39 0.96 -8.14
C VAL A 189 -18.64 1.31 -7.32
N ALA A 190 -19.19 0.32 -6.61
CA ALA A 190 -20.37 0.52 -5.77
C ALA A 190 -20.05 1.17 -4.42
N ASP A 191 -18.80 1.20 -4.00
CA ASP A 191 -18.38 1.78 -2.73
C ASP A 191 -18.21 3.30 -2.86
N PRO A 192 -19.00 4.12 -2.12
CA PRO A 192 -18.92 5.58 -2.20
C PRO A 192 -17.61 6.17 -1.67
N LEU A 193 -16.79 5.35 -0.99
CA LEU A 193 -15.45 5.72 -0.49
C LEU A 193 -14.33 5.30 -1.44
N CYS A 194 -14.67 4.75 -2.62
CA CYS A 194 -13.73 4.32 -3.65
C CYS A 194 -13.95 5.05 -4.97
N GLY A 195 -12.93 5.09 -5.82
CA GLY A 195 -13.02 5.55 -7.22
C GLY A 195 -13.43 7.01 -7.40
N PHE A 196 -13.31 7.83 -6.38
CA PHE A 196 -13.63 9.25 -6.45
C PHE A 196 -12.59 10.03 -7.25
N ASP A 197 -13.02 11.15 -7.84
CA ASP A 197 -12.11 12.10 -8.50
C ASP A 197 -11.17 12.73 -7.47
N THR A 198 -9.87 12.66 -7.74
CA THR A 198 -8.85 13.29 -6.90
C THR A 198 -8.47 14.67 -7.41
N PRO A 199 -8.17 15.63 -6.54
CA PRO A 199 -7.62 16.91 -6.96
C PRO A 199 -6.37 16.72 -7.83
N PRO A 200 -6.15 17.53 -8.89
CA PRO A 200 -4.95 17.44 -9.73
C PRO A 200 -3.63 17.55 -8.93
N GLU A 201 -3.66 18.33 -7.85
CA GLU A 201 -2.53 18.50 -6.94
C GLU A 201 -2.16 17.17 -6.26
N THR A 202 -3.15 16.36 -5.91
CA THR A 202 -2.96 15.04 -5.31
C THR A 202 -2.28 14.09 -6.27
N MET A 203 -2.72 14.06 -7.54
CA MET A 203 -2.07 13.23 -8.56
C MET A 203 -0.61 13.64 -8.77
N GLY A 204 -0.31 14.94 -8.79
CA GLY A 204 1.06 15.46 -8.84
C GLY A 204 1.89 15.09 -7.60
N ALA A 205 1.25 15.10 -6.43
CA ALA A 205 1.91 14.81 -5.16
C ALA A 205 2.45 13.38 -5.06
N LEU A 206 1.81 12.40 -5.73
CA LEU A 206 2.29 11.00 -5.78
C LEU A 206 3.72 10.88 -6.30
N PHE A 207 4.16 11.82 -7.14
CA PHE A 207 5.48 11.83 -7.77
C PHE A 207 6.48 12.74 -7.05
N THR A 208 6.09 13.40 -5.97
CA THR A 208 6.94 14.36 -5.23
C THR A 208 8.26 13.73 -4.80
N HIS A 209 8.23 12.49 -4.31
CA HIS A 209 9.42 11.79 -3.85
C HIS A 209 10.05 10.85 -4.90
N ALA A 210 9.54 10.83 -6.14
CA ALA A 210 10.02 9.92 -7.19
C ALA A 210 11.55 9.97 -7.38
N GLY A 211 12.12 11.17 -7.41
CA GLY A 211 13.57 11.35 -7.50
C GLY A 211 14.33 10.85 -6.27
N ARG A 212 13.76 11.03 -5.07
CA ARG A 212 14.40 10.61 -3.82
C ARG A 212 14.39 9.10 -3.65
N ILE A 213 13.28 8.43 -3.91
CA ILE A 213 13.14 6.97 -3.80
C ILE A 213 13.81 6.20 -4.94
N SER A 214 14.35 6.89 -5.95
CA SER A 214 15.17 6.30 -7.01
C SER A 214 16.67 6.63 -6.88
N ASP A 215 17.04 7.53 -5.98
CA ASP A 215 18.43 7.94 -5.79
C ASP A 215 19.21 6.84 -5.04
N PRO A 216 20.29 6.27 -5.65
CA PRO A 216 21.09 5.24 -5.00
C PRO A 216 21.66 5.67 -3.63
N THR A 217 21.98 6.96 -3.45
CA THR A 217 22.52 7.48 -2.18
C THR A 217 21.47 7.45 -1.08
N GLU A 218 20.23 7.83 -1.40
CA GLU A 218 19.12 7.78 -0.46
C GLU A 218 18.74 6.33 -0.14
N LEU A 219 18.70 5.45 -1.13
CA LEU A 219 18.38 4.03 -0.94
C LEU A 219 19.37 3.30 -0.02
N HIS A 220 20.66 3.69 0.00
CA HIS A 220 21.66 3.15 0.93
C HIS A 220 21.38 3.49 2.41
N ARG A 221 20.41 4.34 2.71
CA ARG A 221 19.97 4.65 4.09
C ARG A 221 19.04 3.57 4.66
N ILE A 222 18.43 2.77 3.79
CA ILE A 222 17.61 1.64 4.23
C ILE A 222 18.54 0.61 4.87
N ARG A 223 18.16 0.12 6.07
CA ARG A 223 18.96 -0.90 6.73
C ARG A 223 19.11 -2.16 5.86
N PRO A 224 20.32 -2.73 5.70
CA PRO A 224 20.59 -3.77 4.72
C PRO A 224 19.94 -5.13 5.06
N ASP A 225 19.53 -5.33 6.28
CA ASP A 225 18.90 -6.55 6.78
C ASP A 225 17.37 -6.46 6.84
N LEU A 226 16.74 -5.39 6.29
CA LEU A 226 15.29 -5.29 6.16
C LEU A 226 14.79 -6.28 5.10
N PRO A 227 13.96 -7.26 5.46
CA PRO A 227 13.29 -8.11 4.48
C PRO A 227 12.24 -7.30 3.70
N VAL A 228 12.23 -7.43 2.38
CA VAL A 228 11.25 -6.80 1.50
C VAL A 228 10.68 -7.82 0.52
N LEU A 229 9.36 -7.99 0.55
CA LEU A 229 8.61 -8.72 -0.46
C LEU A 229 7.89 -7.74 -1.38
N ILE A 230 8.05 -7.92 -2.69
CA ILE A 230 7.31 -7.18 -3.70
C ILE A 230 6.38 -8.15 -4.42
N VAL A 231 5.05 -7.91 -4.34
CA VAL A 231 4.02 -8.74 -5.00
C VAL A 231 3.17 -7.90 -5.94
N CYS A 232 3.14 -8.26 -7.22
CA CYS A 232 2.41 -7.52 -8.24
C CYS A 232 1.85 -8.46 -9.31
N GLY A 233 0.85 -7.99 -10.05
CA GLY A 233 0.43 -8.62 -11.29
C GLY A 233 1.33 -8.22 -12.46
N ASP A 234 1.61 -9.13 -13.38
CA ASP A 234 2.37 -8.79 -14.60
C ASP A 234 1.49 -8.06 -15.65
N ALA A 235 0.16 -8.13 -15.49
CA ALA A 235 -0.81 -7.36 -16.28
C ALA A 235 -1.25 -6.05 -15.61
N ASP A 236 -0.66 -5.66 -14.48
CA ASP A 236 -0.84 -4.35 -13.85
C ASP A 236 -0.25 -3.26 -14.75
N PRO A 237 -1.03 -2.24 -15.18
CA PRO A 237 -0.53 -1.15 -16.02
C PRO A 237 0.61 -0.35 -15.36
N LEU A 238 0.68 -0.33 -14.02
CA LEU A 238 1.76 0.32 -13.30
C LEU A 238 3.05 -0.52 -13.27
N ALA A 239 2.96 -1.82 -13.53
CA ALA A 239 4.10 -2.73 -13.48
C ALA A 239 5.00 -2.66 -14.72
N GLY A 240 4.51 -2.07 -15.84
CA GLY A 240 5.24 -2.06 -17.11
C GLY A 240 5.59 -3.47 -17.60
N GLY A 241 4.61 -4.41 -17.51
CA GLY A 241 4.85 -5.83 -17.79
C GLY A 241 5.82 -6.47 -16.80
N GLY A 242 5.87 -5.99 -15.58
CA GLY A 242 6.77 -6.45 -14.52
C GLY A 242 8.14 -5.77 -14.49
N GLN A 243 8.53 -5.04 -15.54
CA GLN A 243 9.86 -4.43 -15.63
C GLN A 243 10.10 -3.37 -14.56
N LEU A 244 9.10 -2.52 -14.29
CA LEU A 244 9.21 -1.47 -13.27
C LEU A 244 9.25 -2.05 -11.85
N VAL A 245 8.57 -3.16 -11.63
CA VAL A 245 8.60 -3.89 -10.35
C VAL A 245 9.98 -4.51 -10.11
N HIS A 246 10.53 -5.18 -11.12
CA HIS A 246 11.89 -5.71 -11.05
C HIS A 246 12.95 -4.61 -10.86
N LEU A 247 12.72 -3.42 -11.42
CA LEU A 247 13.60 -2.27 -11.23
C LEU A 247 13.66 -1.84 -9.75
N VAL A 248 12.51 -1.80 -9.04
CA VAL A 248 12.49 -1.53 -7.59
C VAL A 248 13.32 -2.57 -6.84
N GLY A 249 13.07 -3.86 -7.09
CA GLY A 249 13.80 -4.95 -6.45
C GLY A 249 15.31 -4.92 -6.74
N SER A 250 15.71 -4.56 -7.96
CA SER A 250 17.12 -4.41 -8.34
C SER A 250 17.78 -3.26 -7.59
N ARG A 251 17.12 -2.10 -7.54
CA ARG A 251 17.62 -0.92 -6.81
C ARG A 251 17.83 -1.21 -5.32
N TYR A 252 16.92 -1.94 -4.68
CA TYR A 252 17.07 -2.32 -3.27
C TYR A 252 18.26 -3.26 -3.06
N ARG A 253 18.43 -4.27 -3.93
CA ARG A 253 19.60 -5.16 -3.87
C ARG A 253 20.91 -4.41 -4.12
N GLU A 254 20.94 -3.50 -5.09
CA GLU A 254 22.08 -2.63 -5.39
C GLU A 254 22.40 -1.68 -4.24
N ALA A 255 21.38 -1.24 -3.47
CA ALA A 255 21.55 -0.47 -2.25
C ALA A 255 22.02 -1.30 -1.06
N GLY A 256 22.15 -2.62 -1.21
CA GLY A 256 22.73 -3.51 -0.20
C GLY A 256 21.73 -4.29 0.62
N LEU A 257 20.43 -4.23 0.34
CA LEU A 257 19.44 -5.07 1.01
C LEU A 257 19.69 -6.54 0.65
N SER A 258 19.84 -7.38 1.67
CA SER A 258 20.22 -8.79 1.52
C SER A 258 19.03 -9.72 1.27
N ASP A 259 17.81 -9.28 1.62
CA ASP A 259 16.59 -10.07 1.53
C ASP A 259 15.50 -9.29 0.79
N VAL A 260 15.48 -9.43 -0.54
CA VAL A 260 14.50 -8.78 -1.42
C VAL A 260 13.90 -9.83 -2.35
N ASP A 261 12.63 -10.13 -2.15
CA ASP A 261 11.87 -11.07 -2.97
C ASP A 261 10.95 -10.32 -3.93
N VAL A 262 10.87 -10.76 -5.18
CA VAL A 262 9.98 -10.18 -6.19
C VAL A 262 9.12 -11.28 -6.80
N ARG A 263 7.81 -11.21 -6.61
CA ARG A 263 6.84 -12.18 -7.10
C ARG A 263 5.85 -11.51 -8.03
N LEU A 264 5.85 -11.97 -9.28
CA LEU A 264 4.89 -11.53 -10.29
C LEU A 264 3.86 -12.63 -10.53
N HIS A 265 2.59 -12.29 -10.39
CA HIS A 265 1.47 -13.20 -10.61
C HIS A 265 0.99 -13.11 -12.07
N PRO A 266 1.07 -14.21 -12.85
CA PRO A 266 0.75 -14.18 -14.27
C PRO A 266 -0.70 -13.80 -14.55
N GLY A 267 -0.88 -12.80 -15.41
CA GLY A 267 -2.17 -12.26 -15.80
C GLY A 267 -2.89 -11.46 -14.71
N ALA A 268 -2.40 -11.44 -13.47
CA ALA A 268 -3.00 -10.65 -12.42
C ALA A 268 -2.82 -9.15 -12.70
N ARG A 269 -3.81 -8.36 -12.28
CA ARG A 269 -3.86 -6.91 -12.46
C ARG A 269 -3.39 -6.21 -11.17
N HIS A 270 -3.80 -4.99 -10.95
CA HIS A 270 -3.25 -4.11 -9.91
C HIS A 270 -3.51 -4.58 -8.48
N GLU A 271 -4.76 -4.95 -8.17
CA GLU A 271 -5.16 -5.36 -6.81
C GLU A 271 -4.98 -6.87 -6.59
N VAL A 272 -3.75 -7.33 -6.42
CA VAL A 272 -3.45 -8.78 -6.31
C VAL A 272 -4.17 -9.45 -5.13
N PHE A 273 -4.56 -8.72 -4.08
CA PHE A 273 -5.35 -9.22 -2.94
C PHE A 273 -6.84 -9.34 -3.24
N ASN A 274 -7.30 -8.81 -4.36
CA ASN A 274 -8.68 -8.87 -4.86
C ASN A 274 -8.76 -9.59 -6.22
N GLU A 275 -7.70 -10.26 -6.63
CA GLU A 275 -7.62 -11.00 -7.88
C GLU A 275 -8.32 -12.36 -7.84
N THR A 276 -8.50 -12.99 -8.99
CA THR A 276 -9.10 -14.34 -9.09
C THR A 276 -8.29 -15.41 -8.35
N ASN A 277 -6.99 -15.19 -8.20
CA ASN A 277 -6.06 -16.04 -7.44
C ASN A 277 -5.64 -15.44 -6.09
N ARG A 278 -6.44 -14.53 -5.53
CA ARG A 278 -6.16 -13.83 -4.26
C ARG A 278 -5.82 -14.74 -3.09
N ASP A 279 -6.46 -15.91 -3.00
CA ASP A 279 -6.21 -16.83 -1.88
C ASP A 279 -4.78 -17.36 -1.91
N GLU A 280 -4.22 -17.62 -3.10
CA GLU A 280 -2.81 -17.98 -3.29
C GLU A 280 -1.89 -16.82 -2.88
N VAL A 281 -2.17 -15.61 -3.37
CA VAL A 281 -1.38 -14.42 -3.07
C VAL A 281 -1.38 -14.10 -1.58
N ILE A 282 -2.56 -14.16 -0.94
CA ILE A 282 -2.69 -13.89 0.50
C ILE A 282 -1.93 -14.94 1.30
N ALA A 283 -2.05 -16.23 0.95
CA ALA A 283 -1.32 -17.30 1.62
C ALA A 283 0.21 -17.10 1.50
N GLU A 284 0.71 -16.74 0.32
CA GLU A 284 2.14 -16.43 0.13
C GLU A 284 2.62 -15.26 1.01
N VAL A 285 1.81 -14.22 1.17
CA VAL A 285 2.14 -13.08 2.03
C VAL A 285 2.12 -13.47 3.50
N VAL A 286 1.13 -14.25 3.93
CA VAL A 286 1.05 -14.76 5.32
C VAL A 286 2.24 -15.67 5.63
N ASP A 287 2.59 -16.57 4.73
CA ASP A 287 3.75 -17.46 4.87
C ASP A 287 5.06 -16.65 4.94
N TRP A 288 5.20 -15.62 4.10
CA TRP A 288 6.37 -14.76 4.12
C TRP A 288 6.49 -13.96 5.43
N VAL A 289 5.41 -13.35 5.90
CA VAL A 289 5.37 -12.64 7.20
C VAL A 289 5.75 -13.59 8.33
N SER A 290 5.19 -14.81 8.33
CA SER A 290 5.46 -15.82 9.35
C SER A 290 6.93 -16.30 9.34
N ALA A 291 7.52 -16.43 8.15
CA ALA A 291 8.93 -16.84 8.00
C ALA A 291 9.93 -15.77 8.49
N HIS A 292 9.51 -14.49 8.53
CA HIS A 292 10.33 -13.35 8.97
C HIS A 292 9.98 -12.88 10.40
N THR A 293 9.05 -13.56 11.06
CA THR A 293 8.73 -13.28 12.47
C THR A 293 9.82 -13.87 13.36
N PRO A 294 10.48 -13.06 14.21
CA PRO A 294 11.45 -13.57 15.18
C PRO A 294 10.83 -14.58 16.16
N ASP A 295 11.60 -15.58 16.59
CA ASP A 295 11.23 -16.60 17.59
C ASP A 295 10.95 -16.01 18.99
#